data_d6b7fa38c65227f4df5787020c549bf9
#
_entry.id   d6b7fa38c65227f4df5787020c549bf9
#
_cell.length_a   1.000
_cell.length_b   1.000
_cell.length_c   1.000
_cell.angle_alpha   90.00
_cell.angle_beta   90.00
_cell.angle_gamma   90.00
#
_symmetry.space_group_name_H-M   'P 1'
#
loop_
_entity.id
_entity.type
_entity.pdbx_description
1 polymer ?
#
loop_
_entity_poly.entity_id
_entity_poly.type
_entity_poly.pdbx_seq_one_letter_code
_entity_poly.pdbx_strand_id
1 'polypeptide(L)'
;MNDGKIIIDKIIAEAEEAAKASLAKGQKEADAVLKAAQEKVNKELDVFDRNAQAEAEKAAAKEISGAQMQAKKAILETKQEILAETIAEAERRLLSLDDAAYAKVIGGMLKKLDRSLGTEILVSKKDAARLADVVKENEFTLSAQTADISGGFIVKNGDIEYNYSFESIITVEK
;
A
#
# COMPACT_ATOMS: atom_id res chain seq x y z
N MET A 1 -65.75 -18.50 -82.16
CA MET A 1 -64.72 -17.47 -81.88
C MET A 1 -64.54 -17.16 -80.35
N ASN A 2 -64.78 -18.12 -79.46
CA ASN A 2 -64.70 -17.84 -78.00
C ASN A 2 -63.49 -18.55 -77.32
N ASP A 3 -62.88 -19.54 -77.96
CA ASP A 3 -61.84 -20.37 -77.33
C ASP A 3 -60.52 -19.61 -77.14
N GLY A 4 -60.18 -18.69 -78.08
CA GLY A 4 -58.97 -17.92 -77.99
C GLY A 4 -58.96 -16.93 -76.77
N LYS A 5 -60.10 -16.36 -76.43
CA LYS A 5 -60.23 -15.46 -75.28
C LYS A 5 -60.11 -16.19 -73.96
N ILE A 6 -60.66 -17.40 -73.84
CA ILE A 6 -60.52 -18.23 -72.64
C ILE A 6 -59.09 -18.63 -72.39
N ILE A 7 -58.28 -18.92 -73.43
CA ILE A 7 -56.87 -19.24 -73.31
C ILE A 7 -56.05 -18.03 -72.88
N ILE A 8 -56.34 -16.85 -73.44
CA ILE A 8 -55.64 -15.60 -73.04
C ILE A 8 -56.03 -15.26 -71.59
N ASP A 9 -57.26 -15.30 -71.18
CA ASP A 9 -57.71 -15.03 -69.83
C ASP A 9 -57.07 -16.00 -68.80
N LYS A 10 -56.88 -17.28 -69.19
CA LYS A 10 -56.20 -18.26 -68.35
C LYS A 10 -54.69 -17.96 -68.19
N ILE A 11 -54.02 -17.60 -69.32
CA ILE A 11 -52.59 -17.23 -69.29
C ILE A 11 -52.38 -15.98 -68.42
N ILE A 12 -53.25 -14.98 -68.50
CA ILE A 12 -53.20 -13.78 -67.71
C ILE A 12 -53.40 -14.15 -66.24
N ALA A 13 -54.41 -14.96 -65.88
CA ALA A 13 -54.62 -15.38 -64.50
C ALA A 13 -53.48 -16.19 -63.92
N GLU A 14 -52.84 -17.08 -64.64
CA GLU A 14 -51.69 -17.84 -64.25
C GLU A 14 -50.49 -16.92 -64.07
N ALA A 15 -50.29 -15.92 -64.91
CA ALA A 15 -49.21 -14.95 -64.82
C ALA A 15 -49.41 -14.02 -63.57
N GLU A 16 -50.63 -13.59 -63.29
CA GLU A 16 -50.98 -12.83 -62.10
C GLU A 16 -50.75 -13.63 -60.81
N GLU A 17 -51.15 -14.90 -60.80
CA GLU A 17 -50.89 -15.78 -59.65
C GLU A 17 -49.41 -16.02 -59.43
N ALA A 18 -48.62 -16.26 -60.48
CA ALA A 18 -47.17 -16.38 -60.39
C ALA A 18 -46.47 -15.08 -59.89
N ALA A 19 -46.96 -13.93 -60.36
CA ALA A 19 -46.47 -12.64 -59.88
C ALA A 19 -46.76 -12.42 -58.39
N LYS A 20 -48.01 -12.73 -57.96
CA LYS A 20 -48.38 -12.66 -56.53
C LYS A 20 -47.56 -13.61 -55.68
N ALA A 21 -47.36 -14.84 -56.13
CA ALA A 21 -46.53 -15.82 -55.43
C ALA A 21 -45.05 -15.35 -55.30
N SER A 22 -44.53 -14.75 -56.38
CA SER A 22 -43.14 -14.21 -56.37
C SER A 22 -43.03 -13.02 -55.42
N LEU A 23 -43.96 -12.09 -55.38
CA LEU A 23 -44.03 -10.99 -54.46
C LEU A 23 -44.13 -11.45 -52.99
N ALA A 24 -45.04 -12.41 -52.73
CA ALA A 24 -45.19 -12.98 -51.39
C ALA A 24 -43.89 -13.69 -50.89
N LYS A 25 -43.20 -14.40 -51.80
CA LYS A 25 -41.94 -15.03 -51.52
C LYS A 25 -40.85 -13.97 -51.22
N GLY A 26 -40.75 -12.93 -52.04
CA GLY A 26 -39.79 -11.84 -51.82
C GLY A 26 -40.05 -11.11 -50.52
N GLN A 27 -41.30 -10.84 -50.17
CA GLN A 27 -41.65 -10.22 -48.89
C GLN A 27 -41.24 -11.11 -47.70
N LYS A 28 -41.52 -12.39 -47.76
CA LYS A 28 -41.15 -13.35 -46.72
C LYS A 28 -39.64 -13.45 -46.53
N GLU A 29 -38.88 -13.42 -47.62
CA GLU A 29 -37.43 -13.42 -47.57
C GLU A 29 -36.86 -12.11 -46.97
N ALA A 30 -37.44 -10.96 -47.35
CA ALA A 30 -37.06 -9.67 -46.78
C ALA A 30 -37.36 -9.60 -45.27
N ASP A 31 -38.54 -10.06 -44.84
CA ASP A 31 -38.91 -10.10 -43.43
C ASP A 31 -38.01 -11.04 -42.62
N ALA A 32 -37.61 -12.17 -43.21
CA ALA A 32 -36.65 -13.08 -42.58
C ALA A 32 -35.26 -12.45 -42.39
N VAL A 33 -34.77 -11.72 -43.39
CA VAL A 33 -33.48 -10.97 -43.29
C VAL A 33 -33.55 -9.88 -42.24
N LEU A 34 -34.64 -9.09 -42.23
CA LEU A 34 -34.82 -8.04 -41.21
C LEU A 34 -34.90 -8.62 -39.79
N LYS A 35 -35.63 -9.71 -39.61
CA LYS A 35 -35.71 -10.39 -38.31
C LYS A 35 -34.36 -10.92 -37.87
N ALA A 36 -33.61 -11.58 -38.76
CA ALA A 36 -32.27 -12.08 -38.43
C ALA A 36 -31.30 -10.95 -38.09
N ALA A 37 -31.37 -9.83 -38.82
CA ALA A 37 -30.55 -8.64 -38.51
C ALA A 37 -30.91 -8.06 -37.13
N GLN A 38 -32.18 -7.93 -36.79
CA GLN A 38 -32.66 -7.44 -35.51
C GLN A 38 -32.21 -8.35 -34.35
N GLU A 39 -32.32 -9.67 -34.51
CA GLU A 39 -31.85 -10.63 -33.51
C GLU A 39 -30.35 -10.54 -33.30
N LYS A 40 -29.56 -10.32 -34.36
CA LYS A 40 -28.13 -10.12 -34.27
C LYS A 40 -27.79 -8.85 -33.51
N VAL A 41 -28.41 -7.73 -33.86
CA VAL A 41 -28.21 -6.45 -33.17
C VAL A 41 -28.55 -6.55 -31.69
N ASN A 42 -29.69 -7.16 -31.33
CA ASN A 42 -30.07 -7.34 -29.94
C ASN A 42 -29.04 -8.16 -29.15
N LYS A 43 -28.52 -9.23 -29.73
CA LYS A 43 -27.41 -10.01 -29.09
C LYS A 43 -26.16 -9.22 -28.90
N GLU A 44 -25.77 -8.39 -29.87
CA GLU A 44 -24.59 -7.53 -29.77
C GLU A 44 -24.78 -6.45 -28.69
N LEU A 45 -25.97 -5.86 -28.60
CA LEU A 45 -26.32 -4.91 -27.54
C LEU A 45 -26.26 -5.54 -26.16
N ASP A 46 -26.83 -6.74 -25.96
CA ASP A 46 -26.76 -7.46 -24.68
C ASP A 46 -25.33 -7.77 -24.25
N VAL A 47 -24.44 -8.07 -25.19
CA VAL A 47 -23.00 -8.28 -24.90
C VAL A 47 -22.34 -6.96 -24.56
N PHE A 48 -22.61 -5.91 -25.29
CA PHE A 48 -22.07 -4.58 -25.05
C PHE A 48 -22.46 -4.07 -23.66
N ASP A 49 -23.75 -4.14 -23.30
CA ASP A 49 -24.26 -3.67 -22.01
C ASP A 49 -23.61 -4.45 -20.85
N ARG A 50 -23.51 -5.78 -20.96
CA ARG A 50 -22.81 -6.59 -19.94
C ARG A 50 -21.35 -6.22 -19.79
N ASN A 51 -20.65 -6.00 -20.89
CA ASN A 51 -19.25 -5.59 -20.84
C ASN A 51 -19.09 -4.19 -20.25
N ALA A 52 -19.93 -3.25 -20.63
CA ALA A 52 -19.91 -1.88 -20.11
C ALA A 52 -20.17 -1.87 -18.59
N GLN A 53 -21.14 -2.65 -18.12
CA GLN A 53 -21.42 -2.79 -16.70
C GLN A 53 -20.24 -3.40 -15.94
N ALA A 54 -19.65 -4.49 -16.45
CA ALA A 54 -18.50 -5.13 -15.84
C ALA A 54 -17.27 -4.19 -15.76
N GLU A 55 -17.02 -3.40 -16.79
CA GLU A 55 -15.95 -2.40 -16.77
C GLU A 55 -16.22 -1.26 -15.78
N ALA A 56 -17.47 -0.79 -15.68
CA ALA A 56 -17.86 0.21 -14.69
C ALA A 56 -17.69 -0.30 -13.26
N GLU A 57 -18.09 -1.55 -12.99
CA GLU A 57 -17.90 -2.20 -11.67
C GLU A 57 -16.40 -2.35 -11.31
N LYS A 58 -15.57 -2.77 -12.28
CA LYS A 58 -14.12 -2.86 -12.08
C LYS A 58 -13.50 -1.49 -11.81
N ALA A 59 -13.91 -0.45 -12.54
CA ALA A 59 -13.41 0.90 -12.34
C ALA A 59 -13.78 1.40 -10.94
N ALA A 60 -15.03 1.24 -10.51
CA ALA A 60 -15.48 1.61 -9.17
C ALA A 60 -14.72 0.86 -8.07
N ALA A 61 -14.54 -0.47 -8.22
CA ALA A 61 -13.79 -1.28 -7.27
C ALA A 61 -12.33 -0.84 -7.16
N LYS A 62 -11.69 -0.49 -8.29
CA LYS A 62 -10.33 0.04 -8.34
C LYS A 62 -10.20 1.37 -7.58
N GLU A 63 -11.13 2.30 -7.82
CA GLU A 63 -11.13 3.60 -7.12
C GLU A 63 -11.32 3.44 -5.61
N ILE A 64 -12.28 2.60 -5.18
CA ILE A 64 -12.51 2.30 -3.76
C ILE A 64 -11.26 1.70 -3.12
N SER A 65 -10.65 0.69 -3.77
CA SER A 65 -9.43 0.06 -3.27
C SER A 65 -8.26 1.03 -3.20
N GLY A 66 -8.10 1.90 -4.20
CA GLY A 66 -7.09 2.95 -4.23
C GLY A 66 -7.26 3.95 -3.08
N ALA A 67 -8.49 4.43 -2.85
CA ALA A 67 -8.81 5.34 -1.75
C ALA A 67 -8.54 4.70 -0.38
N GLN A 68 -8.91 3.41 -0.20
CA GLN A 68 -8.63 2.67 1.04
C GLN A 68 -7.13 2.52 1.30
N MET A 69 -6.34 2.26 0.26
CA MET A 69 -4.89 2.15 0.37
C MET A 69 -4.25 3.48 0.75
N GLN A 70 -4.69 4.59 0.13
CA GLN A 70 -4.24 5.94 0.47
C GLN A 70 -4.57 6.31 1.91
N ALA A 71 -5.78 6.00 2.38
CA ALA A 71 -6.18 6.24 3.77
C ALA A 71 -5.31 5.46 4.75
N LYS A 72 -5.05 4.17 4.50
CA LYS A 72 -4.14 3.35 5.32
C LYS A 72 -2.72 3.90 5.33
N LYS A 73 -2.21 4.34 4.19
CA LYS A 73 -0.89 4.96 4.06
C LYS A 73 -0.79 6.23 4.90
N ALA A 74 -1.76 7.14 4.78
CA ALA A 74 -1.78 8.37 5.56
C ALA A 74 -1.81 8.11 7.08
N ILE A 75 -2.62 7.14 7.54
CA ILE A 75 -2.65 6.74 8.95
C ILE A 75 -1.29 6.20 9.40
N LEU A 76 -0.63 5.38 8.58
CA LEU A 76 0.68 4.82 8.91
C LEU A 76 1.76 5.92 8.98
N GLU A 77 1.79 6.84 8.02
CA GLU A 77 2.68 8.00 8.01
C GLU A 77 2.52 8.84 9.27
N THR A 78 1.27 9.20 9.62
CA THR A 78 1.00 9.96 10.86
C THR A 78 1.46 9.22 12.12
N LYS A 79 1.24 7.89 12.18
CA LYS A 79 1.75 7.09 13.32
C LYS A 79 3.26 7.10 13.41
N GLN A 80 3.96 7.01 12.28
CA GLN A 80 5.43 7.06 12.26
C GLN A 80 5.95 8.44 12.66
N GLU A 81 5.29 9.53 12.25
CA GLU A 81 5.61 10.88 12.66
C GLU A 81 5.46 11.06 14.18
N ILE A 82 4.32 10.64 14.75
CA ILE A 82 4.08 10.71 16.20
C ILE A 82 5.13 9.90 16.99
N LEU A 83 5.48 8.69 16.50
CA LEU A 83 6.53 7.89 17.12
C LEU A 83 7.88 8.61 17.06
N ALA A 84 8.26 9.15 15.92
CA ALA A 84 9.52 9.89 15.77
C ALA A 84 9.58 11.12 16.67
N GLU A 85 8.51 11.90 16.74
CA GLU A 85 8.41 13.06 17.63
C GLU A 85 8.48 12.65 19.11
N THR A 86 7.80 11.57 19.51
CA THR A 86 7.82 11.06 20.88
C THR A 86 9.22 10.63 21.30
N ILE A 87 9.93 9.96 20.41
CA ILE A 87 11.32 9.51 20.60
C ILE A 87 12.25 10.70 20.73
N ALA A 88 12.17 11.66 19.81
CA ALA A 88 12.99 12.87 19.84
C ALA A 88 12.76 13.69 21.13
N GLU A 89 11.51 13.78 21.58
CA GLU A 89 11.17 14.45 22.83
C GLU A 89 11.73 13.70 24.05
N ALA A 90 11.67 12.36 24.08
CA ALA A 90 12.26 11.56 25.15
C ALA A 90 13.78 11.73 25.23
N GLU A 91 14.46 11.69 24.08
CA GLU A 91 15.89 11.94 23.98
C GLU A 91 16.26 13.35 24.47
N ARG A 92 15.53 14.36 24.01
CA ARG A 92 15.73 15.75 24.45
C ARG A 92 15.59 15.90 25.98
N ARG A 93 14.57 15.23 26.57
CA ARG A 93 14.38 15.24 28.05
C ARG A 93 15.54 14.56 28.77
N LEU A 94 16.00 13.41 28.27
CA LEU A 94 17.15 12.73 28.87
C LEU A 94 18.41 13.59 28.83
N LEU A 95 18.67 14.27 27.71
CA LEU A 95 19.82 15.13 27.53
C LEU A 95 19.72 16.44 28.34
N SER A 96 18.52 16.88 28.71
CA SER A 96 18.27 18.09 29.51
C SER A 96 18.22 17.85 30.99
N LEU A 97 18.43 16.61 31.48
CA LEU A 97 18.49 16.29 32.90
C LEU A 97 19.67 17.01 33.55
N ASP A 98 19.52 17.43 34.82
CA ASP A 98 20.61 17.86 35.62
C ASP A 98 21.65 16.75 35.87
N ASP A 99 22.83 17.10 36.27
CA ASP A 99 23.96 16.14 36.43
C ASP A 99 23.61 15.00 37.39
N ALA A 100 22.88 15.27 38.47
CA ALA A 100 22.52 14.26 39.48
C ALA A 100 21.47 13.27 38.93
N ALA A 101 20.44 13.77 38.24
CA ALA A 101 19.42 12.94 37.63
C ALA A 101 20.02 12.12 36.47
N TYR A 102 20.85 12.73 35.65
CA TYR A 102 21.53 12.04 34.55
C TYR A 102 22.46 10.93 35.06
N ALA A 103 23.26 11.21 36.07
CA ALA A 103 24.13 10.25 36.75
C ALA A 103 23.34 9.06 37.30
N LYS A 104 22.17 9.31 37.90
CA LYS A 104 21.27 8.27 38.37
C LYS A 104 20.73 7.37 37.26
N VAL A 105 20.37 7.93 36.11
CA VAL A 105 19.92 7.15 34.92
C VAL A 105 21.07 6.26 34.45
N ILE A 106 22.24 6.81 34.19
CA ILE A 106 23.40 6.05 33.71
C ILE A 106 23.83 5.00 34.76
N GLY A 107 23.88 5.33 36.04
CA GLY A 107 24.18 4.36 37.10
C GLY A 107 23.14 3.20 37.13
N GLY A 108 21.87 3.51 36.91
CA GLY A 108 20.82 2.46 36.78
C GLY A 108 21.04 1.54 35.57
N MET A 109 21.54 2.07 34.47
CA MET A 109 21.89 1.28 33.28
C MET A 109 23.12 0.42 33.53
N LEU A 110 24.19 0.99 34.10
CA LEU A 110 25.41 0.27 34.43
C LEU A 110 25.18 -0.90 35.40
N LYS A 111 24.31 -0.75 36.40
CA LYS A 111 23.95 -1.82 37.35
C LYS A 111 23.29 -3.03 36.67
N LYS A 112 22.62 -2.84 35.54
CA LYS A 112 21.97 -3.91 34.79
C LYS A 112 22.86 -4.54 33.73
N LEU A 113 24.04 -3.98 33.51
CA LEU A 113 24.97 -4.41 32.50
C LEU A 113 25.66 -5.71 32.92
N ASP A 114 25.74 -6.66 31.98
CA ASP A 114 26.54 -7.87 32.17
C ASP A 114 28.04 -7.50 32.00
N ARG A 115 28.80 -7.65 33.07
CA ARG A 115 30.25 -7.34 33.10
C ARG A 115 31.08 -8.23 32.21
N SER A 116 30.53 -9.38 31.77
CA SER A 116 31.20 -10.25 30.78
C SER A 116 31.35 -9.55 29.42
N LEU A 117 30.54 -8.53 29.15
CA LEU A 117 30.57 -7.73 27.91
C LEU A 117 31.75 -6.74 27.89
N GLY A 118 32.39 -6.46 29.04
CA GLY A 118 33.50 -5.53 29.18
C GLY A 118 33.37 -4.64 30.39
N THR A 119 34.46 -3.98 30.76
CA THR A 119 34.52 -3.08 31.94
C THR A 119 34.98 -1.66 31.61
N GLU A 120 35.42 -1.41 30.37
CA GLU A 120 35.82 -0.09 29.92
C GLU A 120 34.62 0.65 29.30
N ILE A 121 34.36 1.85 29.80
CA ILE A 121 33.19 2.68 29.40
C ILE A 121 33.70 3.92 28.66
N LEU A 122 33.23 4.11 27.45
CA LEU A 122 33.41 5.33 26.66
C LEU A 122 32.16 6.19 26.77
N VAL A 123 32.34 7.47 26.98
CA VAL A 123 31.24 8.45 27.02
C VAL A 123 31.56 9.64 26.13
N SER A 124 30.60 10.53 25.93
CA SER A 124 30.87 11.78 25.22
C SER A 124 31.83 12.67 25.99
N LYS A 125 32.56 13.51 25.27
CA LYS A 125 33.53 14.46 25.90
C LYS A 125 32.87 15.34 26.96
N LYS A 126 31.61 15.75 26.77
CA LYS A 126 30.86 16.59 27.72
C LYS A 126 30.45 15.83 28.99
N ASP A 127 30.28 14.49 28.88
CA ASP A 127 29.76 13.65 29.95
C ASP A 127 30.87 13.04 30.81
N ALA A 128 32.12 13.05 30.33
CA ALA A 128 33.25 12.41 31.00
C ALA A 128 33.43 12.91 32.43
N ALA A 129 33.36 14.22 32.65
CA ALA A 129 33.57 14.80 33.98
C ALA A 129 32.40 14.45 34.93
N ARG A 130 31.14 14.53 34.47
CA ARG A 130 29.96 14.30 35.31
C ARG A 130 29.68 12.84 35.61
N LEU A 131 30.21 11.91 34.81
CA LEU A 131 29.99 10.47 34.97
C LEU A 131 31.20 9.73 35.60
N ALA A 132 32.33 10.38 35.82
CA ALA A 132 33.54 9.73 36.33
C ALA A 132 33.30 8.98 37.65
N ASP A 133 32.62 9.60 38.60
CA ASP A 133 32.32 8.99 39.91
C ASP A 133 31.31 7.85 39.77
N VAL A 134 30.26 8.04 38.99
CA VAL A 134 29.22 7.04 38.77
C VAL A 134 29.74 5.78 38.09
N VAL A 135 30.61 5.92 37.09
CA VAL A 135 31.28 4.80 36.42
C VAL A 135 32.15 4.03 37.40
N LYS A 136 32.93 4.73 38.24
CA LYS A 136 33.81 4.15 39.27
C LYS A 136 33.00 3.46 40.38
N GLU A 137 31.91 4.08 40.88
CA GLU A 137 31.04 3.50 41.89
C GLU A 137 30.37 2.19 41.45
N ASN A 138 30.14 2.04 40.15
CA ASN A 138 29.61 0.81 39.58
C ASN A 138 30.68 -0.18 39.12
N GLU A 139 31.98 0.04 39.56
CA GLU A 139 33.12 -0.84 39.32
C GLU A 139 33.48 -0.99 37.81
N PHE A 140 33.23 0.06 37.02
CA PHE A 140 33.70 0.18 35.65
C PHE A 140 34.87 1.19 35.56
N THR A 141 35.60 1.14 34.46
CA THR A 141 36.70 2.04 34.16
C THR A 141 36.31 3.03 33.07
N LEU A 142 36.43 4.32 33.35
CA LEU A 142 36.19 5.33 32.31
C LEU A 142 37.38 5.34 31.34
N SER A 143 37.11 5.17 30.05
CA SER A 143 38.17 5.24 29.02
C SER A 143 38.72 6.65 28.86
N ALA A 144 40.02 6.74 28.52
CA ALA A 144 40.62 8.00 28.11
C ALA A 144 40.13 8.47 26.71
N GLN A 145 39.59 7.55 25.94
CA GLN A 145 38.94 7.84 24.64
C GLN A 145 37.50 8.28 24.86
N THR A 146 37.06 9.23 24.06
CA THR A 146 35.65 9.70 24.07
C THR A 146 34.92 9.19 22.84
N ALA A 147 33.63 8.93 23.00
CA ALA A 147 32.76 8.55 21.91
C ALA A 147 31.99 9.77 21.37
N ASP A 148 31.72 9.77 20.07
CA ASP A 148 30.85 10.77 19.43
C ASP A 148 29.39 10.32 19.52
N ILE A 149 28.80 10.50 20.70
CA ILE A 149 27.42 10.16 21.04
C ILE A 149 26.75 11.36 21.74
N SER A 150 25.42 11.49 21.56
CA SER A 150 24.67 12.57 22.22
C SER A 150 24.52 12.37 23.71
N GLY A 151 24.46 11.11 24.17
CA GLY A 151 24.35 10.70 25.57
C GLY A 151 24.33 9.18 25.71
N GLY A 152 24.40 8.72 26.96
CA GLY A 152 24.58 7.29 27.23
C GLY A 152 26.08 6.91 27.29
N PHE A 153 26.43 5.67 26.93
CA PHE A 153 27.79 5.17 26.95
C PHE A 153 27.99 4.02 25.96
N ILE A 154 29.25 3.70 25.67
CA ILE A 154 29.68 2.51 24.94
C ILE A 154 30.53 1.65 25.86
N VAL A 155 30.28 0.35 25.89
CA VAL A 155 31.12 -0.62 26.62
C VAL A 155 32.14 -1.20 25.65
N LYS A 156 33.40 -1.18 26.01
CA LYS A 156 34.49 -1.72 25.21
C LYS A 156 35.10 -2.97 25.84
N ASN A 157 35.28 -3.99 25.01
CA ASN A 157 35.95 -5.23 25.38
C ASN A 157 36.92 -5.61 24.26
N GLY A 158 38.17 -5.18 24.37
CA GLY A 158 39.17 -5.32 23.31
C GLY A 158 38.73 -4.59 22.02
N ASP A 159 38.52 -5.32 20.96
CA ASP A 159 38.07 -4.79 19.65
C ASP A 159 36.54 -4.76 19.49
N ILE A 160 35.80 -5.20 20.52
CA ILE A 160 34.32 -5.25 20.45
C ILE A 160 33.75 -4.07 21.24
N GLU A 161 32.80 -3.36 20.62
CA GLU A 161 32.07 -2.26 21.22
C GLU A 161 30.60 -2.56 21.30
N TYR A 162 30.01 -2.38 22.48
CA TYR A 162 28.57 -2.51 22.72
C TYR A 162 27.99 -1.12 22.95
N ASN A 163 27.17 -0.67 22.03
CA ASN A 163 26.64 0.68 22.03
C ASN A 163 25.34 0.80 22.87
N TYR A 164 25.44 1.47 24.01
CA TYR A 164 24.37 1.84 24.92
C TYR A 164 24.10 3.35 24.90
N SER A 165 24.33 4.01 23.75
CA SER A 165 23.89 5.39 23.57
C SER A 165 22.35 5.47 23.52
N PHE A 166 21.79 6.60 23.86
CA PHE A 166 20.34 6.80 23.84
C PHE A 166 19.78 6.57 22.44
N GLU A 167 20.46 7.03 21.40
CA GLU A 167 20.10 6.81 20.01
C GLU A 167 20.03 5.31 19.65
N SER A 168 21.02 4.53 20.14
CA SER A 168 21.07 3.09 19.87
C SER A 168 19.95 2.33 20.57
N ILE A 169 19.74 2.59 21.88
CA ILE A 169 18.68 1.93 22.67
C ILE A 169 17.31 2.20 22.07
N ILE A 170 17.03 3.46 21.75
CA ILE A 170 15.76 3.87 21.16
C ILE A 170 15.53 3.23 19.78
N THR A 171 16.60 3.02 19.01
CA THR A 171 16.49 2.41 17.68
C THR A 171 16.24 0.90 17.76
N VAL A 172 16.78 0.21 18.76
CA VAL A 172 16.63 -1.24 18.92
C VAL A 172 15.23 -1.61 19.45
N GLU A 173 14.58 -0.75 20.21
CA GLU A 173 13.21 -0.98 20.74
C GLU A 173 12.08 -0.58 19.77
N LYS A 174 12.40 -0.18 18.54
CA LYS A 174 11.44 0.06 17.44
C LYS A 174 11.00 -1.23 16.77
#